data_6a3142207344dd76c5f1f2d56d3f824a
#
_entry.id   6a3142207344dd76c5f1f2d56d3f824a
#
_cell.length_a   1.000
_cell.length_b   1.000
_cell.length_c   1.000
_cell.angle_alpha   90.00
_cell.angle_beta   90.00
_cell.angle_gamma   90.00
#
_symmetry.space_group_name_H-M   'P 1'
#
loop_
_entity.id
_entity.type
_entity.pdbx_description
1 polymer ?
#
loop_
_entity_poly.entity_id
_entity_poly.type
_entity_poly.pdbx_seq_one_letter_code
_entity_poly.pdbx_strand_id
1 'polypeptide(L)' 'MSHTITDNTKLRTAVVYGNQLTIHSQIQSGLQGLANGDKVIDISVVRKSVGNQFVGIISYELA' A
#
# COMPACT_ATOMS: atom_id res chain seq x y z
N MET A 1 -9.23 0.55 -15.27
CA MET A 1 -8.40 -0.56 -15.75
C MET A 1 -8.69 -1.80 -14.93
N SER A 2 -8.92 -2.90 -15.57
CA SER A 2 -9.16 -4.16 -14.88
C SER A 2 -7.88 -4.96 -14.79
N HIS A 3 -7.66 -5.59 -13.65
CA HIS A 3 -6.52 -6.48 -13.45
C HIS A 3 -7.03 -7.91 -13.46
N THR A 4 -6.28 -8.78 -14.12
CA THR A 4 -6.56 -10.19 -14.06
C THR A 4 -5.90 -10.76 -12.81
N ILE A 5 -6.72 -11.26 -11.90
CA ILE A 5 -6.23 -11.90 -10.69
C ILE A 5 -6.20 -13.40 -10.94
N THR A 6 -5.00 -13.96 -11.06
CA THR A 6 -4.85 -15.39 -11.31
C THR A 6 -4.97 -16.21 -10.03
N ASP A 7 -4.61 -15.60 -8.90
CA ASP A 7 -4.67 -16.28 -7.61
C ASP A 7 -4.88 -15.22 -6.52
N ASN A 8 -6.13 -15.05 -6.12
CA ASN A 8 -6.47 -14.05 -5.12
C ASN A 8 -6.02 -14.42 -3.72
N THR A 9 -5.60 -15.65 -3.48
CA THR A 9 -5.05 -16.02 -2.17
C THR A 9 -3.68 -15.40 -1.94
N LYS A 10 -3.00 -14.99 -3.01
CA LYS A 10 -1.70 -14.31 -2.93
C LYS A 10 -1.83 -12.80 -2.87
N LEU A 11 -3.02 -12.27 -3.11
CA LEU A 11 -3.24 -10.83 -3.09
C LEU A 11 -3.36 -10.33 -1.66
N ARG A 12 -2.60 -9.30 -1.33
CA ARG A 12 -2.58 -8.72 0.00
C ARG A 12 -2.64 -7.21 -0.08
N THR A 13 -3.13 -6.61 0.98
CA THR A 13 -3.21 -5.15 1.10
C THR A 13 -2.60 -4.73 2.42
N ALA A 14 -1.68 -3.78 2.36
CA ALA A 14 -1.12 -3.13 3.54
C ALA A 14 -1.66 -1.71 3.61
N VAL A 15 -2.04 -1.29 4.81
CA VAL A 15 -2.57 0.06 5.03
C VAL A 15 -1.65 0.77 6.01
N VAL A 16 -1.22 1.98 5.63
CA VAL A 16 -0.38 2.81 6.47
C VAL A 16 -1.06 4.16 6.69
N TYR A 17 -0.75 4.80 7.81
CA TYR A 17 -1.33 6.08 8.17
C TYR A 17 -0.22 7.08 8.42
N GLY A 18 -0.48 8.32 8.07
CA GLY A 18 0.47 9.39 8.31
C GLY A 18 -0.13 10.74 7.99
N ASN A 19 0.64 11.79 8.22
CA ASN A 19 0.26 13.14 7.81
C ASN A 19 1.00 13.52 6.53
N GLN A 20 0.78 14.76 6.08
CA GLN A 20 1.39 15.25 4.84
C GLN A 20 2.92 15.11 4.83
N LEU A 21 3.54 15.19 6.00
CA LEU A 21 5.01 15.12 6.11
C LEU A 21 5.53 13.70 6.27
N THR A 22 4.73 12.81 6.84
CA THR A 22 5.21 11.48 7.22
C THR A 22 4.70 10.36 6.33
N ILE A 23 3.72 10.62 5.48
CA ILE A 23 3.09 9.55 4.67
C ILE A 23 4.12 8.84 3.77
N HIS A 24 5.09 9.55 3.23
CA HIS A 24 6.14 8.95 2.42
C HIS A 24 6.96 7.95 3.22
N SER A 25 7.35 8.33 4.43
CA SER A 25 8.12 7.45 5.31
C SER A 25 7.30 6.23 5.69
N GLN A 26 6.01 6.40 5.94
CA GLN A 26 5.12 5.30 6.28
C GLN A 26 4.98 4.32 5.11
N ILE A 27 4.85 4.83 3.90
CA ILE A 27 4.78 3.98 2.70
C ILE A 27 6.09 3.23 2.51
N GLN A 28 7.23 3.89 2.67
CA GLN A 28 8.53 3.22 2.57
C GLN A 28 8.67 2.11 3.61
N SER A 29 8.25 2.36 4.84
CA SER A 29 8.29 1.35 5.89
C SER A 29 7.42 0.15 5.53
N GLY A 30 6.23 0.42 4.97
CA GLY A 30 5.36 -0.66 4.51
C GLY A 30 5.99 -1.49 3.41
N LEU A 31 6.65 -0.84 2.44
CA LEU A 31 7.32 -1.54 1.36
C LEU A 31 8.50 -2.38 1.86
N GLN A 32 9.25 -1.85 2.82
CA GLN A 32 10.39 -2.57 3.39
C GLN A 32 9.96 -3.79 4.20
N GLY A 33 8.72 -3.79 4.69
CA GLY A 33 8.16 -4.93 5.40
C GLY A 33 7.76 -6.09 4.51
N LEU A 34 7.77 -5.92 3.19
CA LEU A 34 7.42 -6.98 2.27
C LEU A 34 8.57 -7.99 2.14
N ALA A 35 8.21 -9.24 1.93
CA ALA A 35 9.20 -10.30 1.73
C ALA A 35 9.84 -10.19 0.35
N ASN A 36 11.04 -10.74 0.21
CA ASN A 36 11.69 -10.81 -1.10
C ASN A 36 10.83 -11.60 -2.07
N GLY A 37 10.66 -11.06 -3.27
CA GLY A 37 9.87 -11.69 -4.31
C GLY A 37 8.42 -11.24 -4.33
N ASP A 38 7.95 -10.54 -3.30
CA ASP A 38 6.62 -9.96 -3.32
C ASP A 38 6.57 -8.86 -4.38
N LYS A 39 5.46 -8.82 -5.10
CA LYS A 39 5.30 -7.89 -6.20
C LYS A 39 4.29 -6.82 -5.83
N VAL A 40 4.72 -5.57 -5.87
CA VAL A 40 3.81 -4.44 -5.64
C VAL A 40 2.99 -4.21 -6.90
N ILE A 41 1.67 -4.21 -6.74
CA ILE A 41 0.75 -4.02 -7.85
C ILE A 41 0.35 -2.55 -7.94
N ASP A 42 0.03 -1.93 -6.79
CA ASP A 42 -0.48 -0.58 -6.79
C ASP A 42 -0.22 0.08 -5.44
N ILE A 43 -0.05 1.39 -5.46
CA ILE A 43 0.06 2.22 -4.26
C ILE A 43 -0.89 3.38 -4.43
N SER A 44 -1.83 3.53 -3.50
CA SER A 44 -2.79 4.63 -3.50
C SER A 44 -2.64 5.43 -2.22
N VAL A 45 -2.73 6.74 -2.34
CA VAL A 45 -2.73 7.63 -1.18
C VAL A 45 -4.02 8.42 -1.19
N VAL A 46 -4.77 8.33 -0.10
CA VAL A 46 -6.06 8.99 0.05
C VAL A 46 -5.98 9.96 1.22
N ARG A 47 -6.43 11.18 1.00
CA ARG A 47 -6.52 12.18 2.05
C ARG A 47 -7.84 12.02 2.80
N LYS A 48 -7.77 11.96 4.12
CA LYS A 48 -8.98 11.98 4.92
C LYS A 48 -9.63 13.36 4.89
N SER A 49 -10.94 13.38 5.04
CA SER A 49 -11.71 14.62 4.95
C SER A 49 -11.47 15.57 6.12
N VAL A 50 -10.87 15.11 7.21
CA VAL A 50 -10.62 15.91 8.40
C VAL A 50 -9.12 15.95 8.68
N GLY A 51 -8.58 17.17 8.80
CA GLY A 51 -7.19 17.38 9.17
C GLY A 51 -6.20 17.02 8.08
N ASN A 52 -4.95 16.83 8.48
CA ASN A 52 -3.84 16.51 7.58
C ASN A 52 -3.51 15.03 7.58
N GLN A 53 -4.52 14.19 7.71
CA GLN A 53 -4.32 12.75 7.75
C GLN A 53 -4.41 12.16 6.36
N PHE A 54 -3.47 11.27 6.06
CA PHE A 54 -3.44 10.53 4.82
C PHE A 54 -3.41 9.04 5.12
N VAL A 55 -4.00 8.27 4.21
CA VAL A 55 -3.99 6.82 4.28
C VAL A 55 -3.30 6.32 3.01
N GLY A 56 -2.25 5.52 3.19
CA GLY A 56 -1.57 4.86 2.09
C GLY A 56 -2.02 3.41 2.00
N ILE A 57 -2.42 2.99 0.82
CA ILE A 57 -2.87 1.62 0.56
C ILE A 57 -1.91 1.00 -0.44
N ILE A 58 -1.24 -0.07 -0.02
CA ILE A 58 -0.29 -0.80 -0.85
C ILE A 58 -0.90 -2.15 -1.17
N SER A 59 -1.17 -2.38 -2.45
CA SER A 59 -1.66 -3.67 -2.93
C SER A 59 -0.48 -4.45 -3.50
N TYR A 60 -0.31 -5.68 -3.07
CA TYR A 60 0.82 -6.48 -3.50
C TYR A 60 0.43 -7.96 -3.60
N GLU A 61 1.21 -8.70 -4.36
CA GLU A 61 1.05 -10.12 -4.55
C GLU A 61 2.23 -10.85 -3.93
N LEU A 62 1.93 -11.90 -3.17
CA LEU A 62 2.96 -12.72 -2.55
C LEU A 62 3.77 -13.48 -3.61
N ALA A 63 5.02 -13.70 -3.28
CA ALA A 63 5.93 -14.42 -4.16
C ALA A 63 5.49 -15.88 -4.39
#